data_3c356695933501e8928d3f4592632dab
#
_entry.id   3c356695933501e8928d3f4592632dab
#
_cell.length_a   1.000
_cell.length_b   1.000
_cell.length_c   1.000
_cell.angle_alpha   90.00
_cell.angle_beta   90.00
_cell.angle_gamma   90.00
#
_symmetry.space_group_name_H-M   'P 1'
#
loop_
_entity.id
_entity.type
_entity.pdbx_description
1 polymer ?
#
loop_
_entity_poly.entity_id
_entity_poly.type
_entity_poly.pdbx_seq_one_letter_code
_entity_poly.pdbx_strand_id
1 'polypeptide(L)'
;MPTKKTSRKGIPKNQARKTRNTRTDPLIKGKRFPKKKNGWIRICVWGNAFERGYAHGVLLSKELLEIREKILPFLVKTFYQIPYEQYEKDCHDQLYDTIRTEYPEFFEELSGIAAGASSSTGKTISIDFILAWNADLSMSNMYKSKKHPSKDERCSAFIAVGDATETGEIIMAHNTHSDFVSANTFNIVLEIIPNKGDGKKIKMQTAPGFIASGSDWFLCENGIIGCETTIGGTNYKPDFSGGQTPYFCRIRQAMQYGESLDDFVRIMQKGNAGDYACSWLLGDTRKKEIMLFELGLKTSNIERKTNGVFYGMNKAISPEIREKETEPKSANGFWDMNETSGARNIRLHFLLYEKYYGKINLSNAQTILSDHYDVSTNEETRGNGLTICRHANLEDRITASPRGAFYPWGCTDGKVVSSSMAKRWSFLGRWGPTCGHVFSAKDFLEKHLQFKNWSSVLPNMGGNPWARL
;
A
#
# COMPACT_ATOMS: atom_id res chain seq x y z
N MET A 1 77.25 12.58 -38.83
CA MET A 1 76.21 13.64 -39.04
C MET A 1 74.85 13.02 -38.71
N PRO A 2 74.15 13.47 -37.70
CA PRO A 2 72.84 12.88 -37.34
C PRO A 2 71.70 13.71 -37.91
N THR A 3 70.70 13.00 -38.50
CA THR A 3 69.48 13.55 -39.04
C THR A 3 68.44 13.84 -37.95
N LYS A 4 67.94 15.07 -37.94
CA LYS A 4 66.88 15.54 -37.04
C LYS A 4 65.54 14.91 -37.43
N LYS A 5 64.87 14.24 -36.43
CA LYS A 5 63.46 13.87 -36.48
C LYS A 5 62.60 15.01 -35.96
N THR A 6 61.72 15.57 -36.79
CA THR A 6 60.71 16.56 -36.39
C THR A 6 59.53 15.89 -35.76
N SER A 7 59.21 16.29 -34.51
CA SER A 7 58.01 15.86 -33.76
C SER A 7 56.79 16.67 -34.22
N ARG A 8 55.73 15.97 -34.66
CA ARG A 8 54.41 16.56 -34.87
C ARG A 8 53.68 16.66 -33.51
N LYS A 9 53.37 17.88 -33.08
CA LYS A 9 52.49 18.17 -31.95
C LYS A 9 51.06 17.82 -32.31
N GLY A 10 50.44 16.92 -31.56
CA GLY A 10 49.01 16.59 -31.65
C GLY A 10 48.14 17.71 -31.09
N ILE A 11 47.08 18.03 -31.78
CA ILE A 11 46.03 18.98 -31.43
C ILE A 11 45.14 18.34 -30.35
N PRO A 12 44.84 19.01 -29.20
CA PRO A 12 43.89 18.48 -28.21
C PRO A 12 42.46 18.52 -28.75
N LYS A 13 41.81 17.39 -28.82
CA LYS A 13 40.35 17.31 -29.08
C LYS A 13 39.61 17.83 -27.87
N ASN A 14 39.09 19.04 -27.95
CA ASN A 14 38.11 19.58 -27.05
C ASN A 14 36.79 18.78 -27.21
N GLN A 15 36.59 17.79 -26.32
CA GLN A 15 35.27 17.21 -26.15
C GLN A 15 34.37 18.22 -25.43
N ALA A 16 33.60 18.96 -26.17
CA ALA A 16 32.49 19.75 -25.63
C ALA A 16 31.51 18.79 -24.93
N ARG A 17 31.56 18.74 -23.59
CA ARG A 17 30.52 18.17 -22.77
C ARG A 17 29.24 18.98 -23.02
N LYS A 18 28.36 18.46 -23.86
CA LYS A 18 26.99 18.96 -23.97
C LYS A 18 26.33 18.76 -22.60
N THR A 19 26.33 19.78 -21.77
CA THR A 19 25.43 19.90 -20.65
C THR A 19 24.02 19.91 -21.23
N ARG A 20 23.32 18.80 -21.10
CA ARG A 20 21.89 18.75 -21.33
C ARG A 20 21.26 19.70 -20.31
N ASN A 21 20.98 20.93 -20.70
CA ASN A 21 20.04 21.80 -20.03
C ASN A 21 18.70 21.08 -20.09
N THR A 22 18.35 20.38 -19.02
CA THR A 22 16.98 19.94 -18.78
C THR A 22 16.18 21.23 -18.52
N ARG A 23 15.64 21.84 -19.60
CA ARG A 23 14.49 22.74 -19.45
C ARG A 23 13.43 21.88 -18.79
N THR A 24 13.16 22.15 -17.52
CA THR A 24 11.98 21.61 -16.84
C THR A 24 10.78 22.12 -17.61
N ASP A 25 9.96 21.22 -18.14
CA ASP A 25 8.68 21.57 -18.75
C ASP A 25 7.89 22.38 -17.70
N PRO A 26 7.47 23.62 -18.00
CA PRO A 26 6.75 24.45 -17.05
C PRO A 26 5.42 23.87 -16.59
N LEU A 27 4.89 22.86 -17.30
CA LEU A 27 3.71 22.10 -16.90
C LEU A 27 4.01 21.09 -15.77
N ILE A 28 5.27 20.73 -15.51
CA ILE A 28 5.60 19.74 -14.47
C ILE A 28 5.60 20.41 -13.09
N LYS A 29 4.44 20.43 -12.45
CA LYS A 29 4.29 20.85 -11.05
C LYS A 29 4.59 19.71 -10.10
N GLY A 30 5.82 19.21 -10.14
CA GLY A 30 6.25 18.09 -9.34
C GLY A 30 7.77 17.93 -9.30
N LYS A 31 8.20 17.07 -8.36
CA LYS A 31 9.62 16.72 -8.16
C LYS A 31 9.75 15.26 -7.82
N ARG A 32 10.62 14.56 -8.55
CA ARG A 32 11.14 13.24 -8.15
C ARG A 32 12.49 13.46 -7.48
N PHE A 33 12.67 12.94 -6.28
CA PHE A 33 13.96 13.02 -5.60
C PHE A 33 14.97 12.08 -6.27
N PRO A 34 16.20 12.53 -6.57
CA PRO A 34 17.05 11.87 -7.55
C PRO A 34 17.58 10.49 -7.13
N LYS A 35 17.58 10.21 -5.84
CA LYS A 35 18.06 8.92 -5.32
C LYS A 35 16.94 8.17 -4.63
N LYS A 36 16.80 6.88 -4.99
CA LYS A 36 16.05 5.94 -4.16
C LYS A 36 16.68 5.93 -2.77
N LYS A 37 15.86 5.96 -1.73
CA LYS A 37 16.31 5.85 -0.36
C LYS A 37 15.94 4.48 0.18
N ASN A 38 16.91 3.57 0.20
CA ASN A 38 16.71 2.21 0.69
C ASN A 38 15.49 1.52 0.01
N GLY A 39 15.46 1.56 -1.33
CA GLY A 39 14.36 1.01 -2.14
C GLY A 39 13.19 1.95 -2.40
N TRP A 40 12.98 3.00 -1.60
CA TRP A 40 11.87 3.95 -1.75
C TRP A 40 12.15 4.99 -2.83
N ILE A 41 11.14 5.22 -3.67
CA ILE A 41 11.06 6.35 -4.61
C ILE A 41 10.23 7.44 -3.95
N ARG A 42 10.72 8.67 -3.93
CA ARG A 42 10.02 9.80 -3.33
C ARG A 42 9.66 10.82 -4.41
N ILE A 43 8.39 11.21 -4.45
CA ILE A 43 7.89 12.27 -5.32
C ILE A 43 7.06 13.27 -4.52
N CYS A 44 7.01 14.49 -5.00
CA CYS A 44 6.12 15.53 -4.51
C CYS A 44 5.45 16.18 -5.72
N VAL A 45 4.13 16.37 -5.66
CA VAL A 45 3.33 16.99 -6.72
C VAL A 45 2.47 18.10 -6.12
N TRP A 46 2.21 19.15 -6.89
CA TRP A 46 1.43 20.31 -6.42
C TRP A 46 0.58 20.93 -7.53
N GLY A 47 -0.32 21.85 -7.15
CA GLY A 47 -1.18 22.56 -8.08
C GLY A 47 -2.63 22.06 -8.06
N ASN A 48 -3.40 22.36 -9.13
CA ASN A 48 -4.74 21.84 -9.31
C ASN A 48 -4.72 20.33 -9.65
N ALA A 49 -5.88 19.70 -9.73
CA ALA A 49 -5.99 18.25 -9.91
C ALA A 49 -5.27 17.74 -11.16
N PHE A 50 -5.52 18.38 -12.31
CA PHE A 50 -4.87 17.98 -13.56
C PHE A 50 -3.35 18.17 -13.51
N GLU A 51 -2.88 19.30 -12.97
CA GLU A 51 -1.44 19.60 -12.84
C GLU A 51 -0.71 18.59 -11.95
N ARG A 52 -1.31 18.24 -10.80
CA ARG A 52 -0.78 17.19 -9.91
C ARG A 52 -0.69 15.85 -10.61
N GLY A 53 -1.79 15.47 -11.27
CA GLY A 53 -1.86 14.24 -12.04
C GLY A 53 -0.83 14.20 -13.17
N TYR A 54 -0.72 15.28 -13.96
CA TYR A 54 0.25 15.37 -15.06
C TYR A 54 1.69 15.21 -14.56
N ALA A 55 2.03 15.91 -13.48
CA ALA A 55 3.34 15.78 -12.85
C ALA A 55 3.60 14.35 -12.35
N HIS A 56 2.62 13.71 -11.70
CA HIS A 56 2.71 12.32 -11.25
C HIS A 56 2.98 11.38 -12.45
N GLY A 57 2.19 11.52 -13.51
CA GLY A 57 2.34 10.70 -14.73
C GLY A 57 3.71 10.86 -15.39
N VAL A 58 4.22 12.09 -15.51
CA VAL A 58 5.58 12.35 -16.05
C VAL A 58 6.66 11.74 -15.16
N LEU A 59 6.59 11.99 -13.84
CA LEU A 59 7.63 11.59 -12.89
C LEU A 59 7.76 10.07 -12.70
N LEU A 60 6.68 9.31 -12.93
CA LEU A 60 6.62 7.85 -12.79
C LEU A 60 6.23 7.15 -14.10
N SER A 61 6.45 7.79 -15.23
CA SER A 61 6.03 7.31 -16.57
C SER A 61 6.62 5.94 -16.94
N LYS A 62 7.86 5.67 -16.54
CA LYS A 62 8.52 4.37 -16.81
C LYS A 62 7.88 3.25 -16.01
N GLU A 63 7.63 3.51 -14.74
CA GLU A 63 6.98 2.58 -13.82
C GLU A 63 5.53 2.30 -14.29
N LEU A 64 4.80 3.33 -14.70
CA LEU A 64 3.45 3.19 -15.26
C LEU A 64 3.41 2.36 -16.55
N LEU A 65 4.39 2.57 -17.42
CA LEU A 65 4.50 1.78 -18.65
C LEU A 65 4.76 0.29 -18.36
N GLU A 66 5.61 -0.01 -17.38
CA GLU A 66 5.88 -1.39 -16.95
C GLU A 66 4.64 -2.03 -16.33
N ILE A 67 3.89 -1.29 -15.51
CA ILE A 67 2.63 -1.77 -14.93
C ILE A 67 1.63 -2.11 -16.03
N ARG A 68 1.46 -1.22 -17.01
CA ARG A 68 0.54 -1.41 -18.13
C ARG A 68 0.91 -2.61 -19.02
N GLU A 69 2.18 -2.73 -19.37
CA GLU A 69 2.62 -3.72 -20.36
C GLU A 69 2.83 -5.12 -19.76
N LYS A 70 3.11 -5.22 -18.44
CA LYS A 70 3.50 -6.49 -17.85
C LYS A 70 2.74 -6.83 -16.58
N ILE A 71 2.69 -5.89 -15.62
CA ILE A 71 2.27 -6.21 -14.25
C ILE A 71 0.77 -6.40 -14.16
N LEU A 72 -0.03 -5.40 -14.55
CA LEU A 72 -1.49 -5.48 -14.42
C LEU A 72 -2.09 -6.63 -15.27
N PRO A 73 -1.69 -6.85 -16.54
CA PRO A 73 -2.15 -8.02 -17.29
C PRO A 73 -1.79 -9.35 -16.63
N PHE A 74 -0.59 -9.45 -16.05
CA PHE A 74 -0.19 -10.64 -15.29
C PHE A 74 -1.06 -10.85 -14.04
N LEU A 75 -1.31 -9.81 -13.27
CA LEU A 75 -2.14 -9.87 -12.05
C LEU A 75 -3.58 -10.26 -12.37
N VAL A 76 -4.18 -9.66 -13.39
CA VAL A 76 -5.55 -9.96 -13.84
C VAL A 76 -5.66 -11.42 -14.28
N LYS A 77 -4.74 -11.88 -15.13
CA LYS A 77 -4.72 -13.27 -15.57
C LYS A 77 -4.52 -14.25 -14.41
N THR A 78 -3.63 -13.92 -13.47
CA THR A 78 -3.25 -14.82 -12.37
C THR A 78 -4.32 -14.89 -11.28
N PHE A 79 -4.88 -13.75 -10.91
CA PHE A 79 -5.79 -13.66 -9.74
C PHE A 79 -7.26 -13.64 -10.11
N TYR A 80 -7.62 -13.03 -11.24
CA TYR A 80 -9.03 -12.92 -11.66
C TYR A 80 -9.40 -13.94 -12.74
N GLN A 81 -8.41 -14.49 -13.47
CA GLN A 81 -8.56 -15.51 -14.50
C GLN A 81 -9.48 -15.07 -15.66
N ILE A 82 -9.44 -13.80 -15.99
CA ILE A 82 -10.12 -13.21 -17.14
C ILE A 82 -9.10 -12.53 -18.06
N PRO A 83 -9.45 -12.23 -19.32
CA PRO A 83 -8.65 -11.38 -20.20
C PRO A 83 -8.52 -9.96 -19.60
N TYR A 84 -7.35 -9.34 -19.82
CA TYR A 84 -7.10 -7.97 -19.35
C TYR A 84 -8.09 -6.96 -19.94
N GLU A 85 -8.43 -7.11 -21.21
CA GLU A 85 -9.38 -6.24 -21.91
C GLU A 85 -10.79 -6.31 -21.29
N GLN A 86 -11.18 -7.49 -20.81
CA GLN A 86 -12.45 -7.64 -20.11
C GLN A 86 -12.40 -6.93 -18.75
N TYR A 87 -11.30 -7.05 -18.02
CA TYR A 87 -11.11 -6.37 -16.74
C TYR A 87 -11.15 -4.84 -16.90
N GLU A 88 -10.42 -4.29 -17.89
CA GLU A 88 -10.41 -2.85 -18.16
C GLU A 88 -11.81 -2.35 -18.54
N LYS A 89 -12.54 -3.12 -19.36
CA LYS A 89 -13.93 -2.82 -19.71
C LYS A 89 -14.87 -2.85 -18.50
N ASP A 90 -14.76 -3.86 -17.64
CA ASP A 90 -15.58 -3.97 -16.44
C ASP A 90 -15.34 -2.79 -15.50
N CYS A 91 -14.08 -2.35 -15.33
CA CYS A 91 -13.73 -1.17 -14.56
C CYS A 91 -14.34 0.11 -15.16
N HIS A 92 -14.28 0.26 -16.48
CA HIS A 92 -14.91 1.39 -17.17
C HIS A 92 -16.43 1.40 -16.93
N ASP A 93 -17.11 0.29 -17.23
CA ASP A 93 -18.56 0.16 -17.15
C ASP A 93 -19.10 0.42 -15.74
N GLN A 94 -18.35 0.01 -14.69
CA GLN A 94 -18.78 0.14 -13.30
C GLN A 94 -18.43 1.51 -12.68
N LEU A 95 -17.32 2.13 -13.08
CA LEU A 95 -16.73 3.21 -12.29
C LEU A 95 -16.56 4.53 -13.03
N TYR A 96 -16.43 4.53 -14.37
CA TYR A 96 -16.02 5.71 -15.13
C TYR A 96 -16.96 6.89 -14.95
N ASP A 97 -18.25 6.69 -15.22
CA ASP A 97 -19.24 7.76 -15.14
C ASP A 97 -19.50 8.20 -13.69
N THR A 98 -19.50 7.26 -12.76
CA THR A 98 -19.66 7.55 -11.32
C THR A 98 -18.52 8.44 -10.82
N ILE A 99 -17.25 8.12 -11.14
CA ILE A 99 -16.11 8.92 -10.68
C ILE A 99 -16.12 10.28 -11.37
N ARG A 100 -16.43 10.34 -12.67
CA ARG A 100 -16.51 11.60 -13.41
C ARG A 100 -17.55 12.55 -12.83
N THR A 101 -18.65 12.03 -12.33
CA THR A 101 -19.79 12.80 -11.81
C THR A 101 -19.62 13.15 -10.33
N GLU A 102 -19.30 12.16 -9.49
CA GLU A 102 -19.24 12.32 -8.03
C GLU A 102 -17.90 12.83 -7.52
N TYR A 103 -16.81 12.62 -8.30
CA TYR A 103 -15.45 13.03 -7.96
C TYR A 103 -14.73 13.69 -9.14
N PRO A 104 -15.29 14.78 -9.73
CA PRO A 104 -14.72 15.43 -10.92
C PRO A 104 -13.26 15.85 -10.72
N GLU A 105 -12.88 16.31 -9.53
CA GLU A 105 -11.49 16.65 -9.21
C GLU A 105 -10.55 15.43 -9.34
N PHE A 106 -10.96 14.29 -8.81
CA PHE A 106 -10.13 13.08 -8.88
C PHE A 106 -10.10 12.49 -10.29
N PHE A 107 -11.19 12.63 -11.03
CA PHE A 107 -11.22 12.28 -12.45
C PHE A 107 -10.26 13.14 -13.28
N GLU A 108 -10.15 14.44 -13.00
CA GLU A 108 -9.15 15.31 -13.60
C GLU A 108 -7.72 14.89 -13.22
N GLU A 109 -7.49 14.50 -11.96
CA GLU A 109 -6.18 14.02 -11.52
C GLU A 109 -5.78 12.72 -12.24
N LEU A 110 -6.71 11.74 -12.38
CA LEU A 110 -6.50 10.52 -13.18
C LEU A 110 -6.22 10.84 -14.66
N SER A 111 -6.97 11.78 -15.24
CA SER A 111 -6.76 12.26 -16.62
C SER A 111 -5.39 12.91 -16.80
N GLY A 112 -4.96 13.69 -15.82
CA GLY A 112 -3.63 14.28 -15.77
C GLY A 112 -2.53 13.23 -15.73
N ILE A 113 -2.67 12.17 -14.90
CA ILE A 113 -1.71 11.06 -14.82
C ILE A 113 -1.57 10.38 -16.19
N ALA A 114 -2.69 10.08 -16.85
CA ALA A 114 -2.70 9.47 -18.18
C ALA A 114 -1.99 10.36 -19.22
N ALA A 115 -2.31 11.67 -19.25
CA ALA A 115 -1.71 12.63 -20.14
C ALA A 115 -0.21 12.82 -19.92
N GLY A 116 0.23 12.94 -18.65
CA GLY A 116 1.63 13.11 -18.28
C GLY A 116 2.48 11.89 -18.63
N ALA A 117 1.97 10.69 -18.35
CA ALA A 117 2.64 9.44 -18.70
C ALA A 117 2.74 9.26 -20.22
N SER A 118 1.67 9.57 -20.96
CA SER A 118 1.66 9.53 -22.44
C SER A 118 2.68 10.50 -23.02
N SER A 119 2.68 11.75 -22.56
CA SER A 119 3.64 12.79 -23.03
C SER A 119 5.10 12.36 -22.79
N SER A 120 5.39 11.79 -21.64
CA SER A 120 6.75 11.40 -21.27
C SER A 120 7.25 10.14 -21.98
N THR A 121 6.35 9.18 -22.25
CA THR A 121 6.74 7.89 -22.88
C THR A 121 6.64 7.88 -24.39
N GLY A 122 5.88 8.81 -24.98
CA GLY A 122 5.51 8.79 -26.40
C GLY A 122 4.53 7.66 -26.76
N LYS A 123 3.99 6.94 -25.77
CA LYS A 123 2.97 5.88 -25.94
C LYS A 123 1.66 6.34 -25.32
N THR A 124 0.54 5.99 -25.93
CA THR A 124 -0.78 6.31 -25.38
C THR A 124 -1.01 5.54 -24.07
N ILE A 125 -1.15 6.24 -22.96
CA ILE A 125 -1.63 5.72 -21.69
C ILE A 125 -3.05 6.24 -21.52
N SER A 126 -4.04 5.33 -21.55
CA SER A 126 -5.46 5.71 -21.45
C SER A 126 -5.86 6.03 -20.01
N ILE A 127 -6.91 6.83 -19.85
CA ILE A 127 -7.54 7.02 -18.54
C ILE A 127 -8.15 5.71 -18.04
N ASP A 128 -8.64 4.85 -18.94
CA ASP A 128 -9.21 3.56 -18.59
C ASP A 128 -8.18 2.64 -17.94
N PHE A 129 -6.95 2.62 -18.46
CA PHE A 129 -5.85 1.91 -17.78
C PHE A 129 -5.57 2.48 -16.39
N ILE A 130 -5.49 3.81 -16.24
CA ILE A 130 -5.23 4.44 -14.93
C ILE A 130 -6.38 4.13 -13.96
N LEU A 131 -7.63 4.18 -14.45
CA LEU A 131 -8.80 3.81 -13.67
C LEU A 131 -8.77 2.34 -13.26
N ALA A 132 -8.54 1.43 -14.20
CA ALA A 132 -8.46 -0.01 -13.94
C ALA A 132 -7.34 -0.36 -12.94
N TRP A 133 -6.21 0.34 -13.00
CA TRP A 133 -5.12 0.18 -12.05
C TRP A 133 -5.51 0.65 -10.64
N ASN A 134 -6.15 1.82 -10.49
CA ASN A 134 -6.66 2.30 -9.20
C ASN A 134 -7.75 1.40 -8.63
N ALA A 135 -8.53 0.75 -9.49
CA ALA A 135 -9.66 -0.11 -9.12
C ALA A 135 -9.24 -1.54 -8.69
N ASP A 136 -7.95 -1.91 -8.75
CA ASP A 136 -7.50 -3.30 -8.47
C ASP A 136 -8.03 -3.84 -7.13
N LEU A 137 -8.04 -3.04 -6.07
CA LEU A 137 -8.61 -3.44 -4.79
C LEU A 137 -10.15 -3.47 -4.81
N SER A 138 -10.77 -2.44 -5.36
CA SER A 138 -12.25 -2.33 -5.45
C SER A 138 -12.87 -3.47 -6.26
N MET A 139 -12.22 -3.86 -7.35
CA MET A 139 -12.73 -4.90 -8.25
C MET A 139 -12.34 -6.33 -7.83
N SER A 140 -11.40 -6.50 -6.92
CA SER A 140 -10.88 -7.81 -6.53
C SER A 140 -11.98 -8.77 -6.05
N ASN A 141 -12.95 -8.28 -5.30
CA ASN A 141 -14.06 -9.08 -4.79
C ASN A 141 -15.16 -9.37 -5.82
N MET A 142 -15.20 -8.65 -6.96
CA MET A 142 -16.12 -8.97 -8.08
C MET A 142 -15.78 -10.32 -8.71
N TYR A 143 -14.49 -10.66 -8.79
CA TYR A 143 -13.98 -11.88 -9.42
C TYR A 143 -13.72 -13.04 -8.45
N LYS A 144 -14.11 -12.86 -7.18
CA LYS A 144 -14.00 -13.89 -6.15
C LYS A 144 -14.78 -15.13 -6.55
N SER A 145 -14.16 -16.31 -6.49
CA SER A 145 -14.81 -17.60 -6.70
C SER A 145 -14.40 -18.60 -5.61
N LYS A 146 -15.19 -19.69 -5.45
CA LYS A 146 -14.87 -20.77 -4.51
C LYS A 146 -13.50 -21.43 -4.76
N LYS A 147 -13.02 -21.40 -6.02
CA LYS A 147 -11.71 -21.95 -6.43
C LYS A 147 -10.57 -20.95 -6.22
N HIS A 148 -10.89 -19.66 -6.13
CA HIS A 148 -9.91 -18.58 -6.01
C HIS A 148 -10.38 -17.63 -4.91
N PRO A 149 -9.95 -17.90 -3.66
CA PRO A 149 -10.22 -17.01 -2.55
C PRO A 149 -9.64 -15.62 -2.84
N SER A 150 -10.32 -14.60 -2.36
CA SER A 150 -9.87 -13.21 -2.53
C SER A 150 -8.46 -12.99 -1.96
N LYS A 151 -7.82 -11.89 -2.37
CA LYS A 151 -6.49 -11.46 -1.89
C LYS A 151 -6.52 -10.99 -0.40
N ASP A 152 -7.42 -11.48 0.43
CA ASP A 152 -7.95 -10.86 1.65
C ASP A 152 -7.01 -10.78 2.87
N GLU A 153 -5.79 -11.32 2.81
CA GLU A 153 -4.88 -11.33 3.96
C GLU A 153 -3.66 -10.48 3.70
N ARG A 154 -3.77 -9.15 3.97
CA ARG A 154 -2.80 -8.19 3.45
C ARG A 154 -1.90 -7.53 4.47
N CYS A 155 -2.26 -7.48 5.78
CA CYS A 155 -1.58 -6.57 6.70
C CYS A 155 -1.55 -7.07 8.14
N SER A 156 -0.59 -6.54 8.92
CA SER A 156 -0.66 -6.46 10.37
C SER A 156 -0.41 -5.03 10.78
N ALA A 157 -1.20 -4.50 11.69
CA ALA A 157 -1.07 -3.11 12.14
C ALA A 157 -1.45 -2.94 13.60
N PHE A 158 -0.96 -1.87 14.21
CA PHE A 158 -1.45 -1.39 15.51
C PHE A 158 -1.27 0.12 15.64
N ILE A 159 -2.06 0.71 16.53
CA ILE A 159 -1.94 2.08 16.97
C ILE A 159 -2.12 2.15 18.48
N ALA A 160 -1.24 2.85 19.18
CA ALA A 160 -1.19 2.93 20.63
C ALA A 160 -1.06 4.38 21.10
N VAL A 161 -1.58 4.70 22.29
CA VAL A 161 -1.52 6.04 22.90
C VAL A 161 -1.58 5.98 24.42
N GLY A 162 -1.14 7.03 25.10
CA GLY A 162 -1.22 7.16 26.55
C GLY A 162 -0.32 6.15 27.26
N ASP A 163 -0.83 5.52 28.31
CA ASP A 163 -0.07 4.58 29.15
C ASP A 163 0.44 3.34 28.41
N ALA A 164 -0.08 3.05 27.21
CA ALA A 164 0.42 1.95 26.41
C ALA A 164 1.78 2.27 25.77
N THR A 165 2.13 3.54 25.62
CA THR A 165 3.37 4.00 24.98
C THR A 165 4.34 4.59 25.99
N GLU A 166 5.64 4.48 25.71
CA GLU A 166 6.70 4.98 26.59
C GLU A 166 6.61 6.49 26.89
N THR A 167 6.10 7.28 25.96
CA THR A 167 6.07 8.75 26.03
C THR A 167 4.66 9.34 26.07
N GLY A 168 3.62 8.52 26.05
CA GLY A 168 2.23 8.96 25.91
C GLY A 168 1.87 9.48 24.51
N GLU A 169 2.82 9.47 23.55
CA GLU A 169 2.56 9.83 22.16
C GLU A 169 1.79 8.72 21.43
N ILE A 170 1.08 9.10 20.36
CA ILE A 170 0.58 8.07 19.42
C ILE A 170 1.77 7.42 18.73
N ILE A 171 1.80 6.08 18.73
CA ILE A 171 2.68 5.26 17.91
C ILE A 171 1.80 4.42 17.00
N MET A 172 1.99 4.52 15.69
CA MET A 172 1.30 3.73 14.68
C MET A 172 2.30 2.91 13.89
N ALA A 173 1.97 1.64 13.63
CA ALA A 173 2.84 0.71 12.93
C ALA A 173 2.04 -0.22 12.01
N HIS A 174 2.61 -0.57 10.86
CA HIS A 174 1.96 -1.35 9.83
C HIS A 174 2.96 -2.16 8.99
N ASN A 175 2.65 -3.44 8.69
CA ASN A 175 3.27 -4.19 7.59
C ASN A 175 2.24 -4.43 6.49
N THR A 176 2.64 -4.24 5.24
CA THR A 176 1.88 -4.74 4.10
C THR A 176 2.27 -6.19 3.82
N HIS A 177 1.27 -7.06 3.63
CA HIS A 177 1.45 -8.39 3.09
C HIS A 177 0.82 -8.45 1.70
N SER A 178 1.57 -8.87 0.69
CA SER A 178 1.07 -8.96 -0.69
C SER A 178 1.86 -9.98 -1.50
N ASP A 179 1.37 -10.27 -2.72
CA ASP A 179 2.20 -10.93 -3.71
C ASP A 179 3.38 -10.02 -4.08
N PHE A 180 4.53 -10.64 -4.37
CA PHE A 180 5.76 -9.87 -4.58
C PHE A 180 5.75 -9.08 -5.88
N VAL A 181 4.89 -9.43 -6.84
CA VAL A 181 4.79 -8.71 -8.13
C VAL A 181 4.07 -7.38 -7.94
N SER A 182 2.85 -7.38 -7.40
CA SER A 182 2.12 -6.13 -7.14
C SER A 182 2.83 -5.28 -6.09
N ALA A 183 3.32 -5.91 -5.03
CA ALA A 183 4.03 -5.21 -3.95
C ALA A 183 5.21 -4.39 -4.45
N ASN A 184 5.97 -4.89 -5.42
CA ASN A 184 7.14 -4.16 -5.95
C ASN A 184 6.80 -2.79 -6.55
N THR A 185 5.53 -2.51 -6.82
CA THR A 185 5.06 -1.20 -7.29
C THR A 185 4.75 -0.21 -6.16
N PHE A 186 4.53 -0.68 -4.93
CA PHE A 186 4.12 0.15 -3.78
C PHE A 186 5.28 0.83 -3.04
N ASN A 187 6.43 0.96 -3.67
CA ASN A 187 7.61 1.61 -3.10
C ASN A 187 7.63 3.14 -3.30
N ILE A 188 6.49 3.74 -3.57
CA ILE A 188 6.36 5.19 -3.78
C ILE A 188 5.97 5.87 -2.48
N VAL A 189 6.70 6.92 -2.09
CA VAL A 189 6.27 7.90 -1.10
C VAL A 189 5.90 9.16 -1.84
N LEU A 190 4.59 9.41 -1.88
CA LEU A 190 3.99 10.54 -2.57
C LEU A 190 3.58 11.61 -1.56
N GLU A 191 4.02 12.84 -1.83
CA GLU A 191 3.53 14.05 -1.17
C GLU A 191 2.67 14.85 -2.15
N ILE A 192 1.42 15.15 -1.76
CA ILE A 192 0.47 15.92 -2.54
C ILE A 192 0.26 17.26 -1.86
N ILE A 193 0.41 18.36 -2.61
CA ILE A 193 0.20 19.72 -2.14
C ILE A 193 -0.85 20.39 -3.04
N PRO A 194 -2.14 20.32 -2.70
CA PRO A 194 -3.19 21.00 -3.43
C PRO A 194 -2.99 22.52 -3.43
N ASN A 195 -3.63 23.23 -4.35
CA ASN A 195 -3.72 24.67 -4.25
C ASN A 195 -4.43 25.09 -2.95
N LYS A 196 -4.20 26.34 -2.53
CA LYS A 196 -4.88 26.87 -1.36
C LYS A 196 -6.41 26.85 -1.57
N GLY A 197 -7.11 26.15 -0.68
CA GLY A 197 -8.56 25.98 -0.75
C GLY A 197 -9.00 24.63 -1.34
N ASP A 198 -8.11 23.90 -2.02
CA ASP A 198 -8.41 22.63 -2.66
C ASP A 198 -8.08 21.42 -1.74
N GLY A 199 -8.17 21.64 -0.43
CA GLY A 199 -7.92 20.60 0.58
C GLY A 199 -6.52 20.66 1.21
N LYS A 200 -6.17 19.61 1.96
CA LYS A 200 -4.97 19.51 2.78
C LYS A 200 -3.84 18.77 2.06
N LYS A 201 -2.62 19.05 2.49
CA LYS A 201 -1.46 18.23 2.11
C LYS A 201 -1.58 16.83 2.66
N ILE A 202 -1.14 15.88 1.84
CA ILE A 202 -1.13 14.45 2.17
C ILE A 202 0.27 13.92 1.88
N LYS A 203 0.78 13.08 2.78
CA LYS A 203 1.94 12.22 2.50
C LYS A 203 1.49 10.77 2.67
N MET A 204 1.72 9.94 1.67
CA MET A 204 1.29 8.54 1.70
C MET A 204 2.28 7.60 1.02
N GLN A 205 2.24 6.32 1.39
CA GLN A 205 2.78 5.26 0.58
C GLN A 205 1.77 4.90 -0.51
N THR A 206 2.23 4.71 -1.74
CA THR A 206 1.34 4.43 -2.88
C THR A 206 2.06 3.68 -4.00
N ALA A 207 1.36 3.41 -5.10
CA ALA A 207 1.90 2.90 -6.36
C ALA A 207 1.93 3.99 -7.44
N PRO A 208 2.74 3.82 -8.50
CA PRO A 208 2.67 4.72 -9.66
C PRO A 208 1.25 4.79 -10.22
N GLY A 209 0.72 6.00 -10.38
CA GLY A 209 -0.62 6.22 -10.94
C GLY A 209 -1.78 6.11 -9.96
N PHE A 210 -1.57 5.68 -8.72
CA PHE A 210 -2.63 5.68 -7.71
C PHE A 210 -2.85 7.08 -7.16
N ILE A 211 -4.11 7.46 -7.00
CA ILE A 211 -4.51 8.72 -6.35
C ILE A 211 -4.72 8.54 -4.84
N ALA A 212 -4.79 7.31 -4.36
CA ALA A 212 -4.90 6.96 -2.94
C ALA A 212 -3.73 6.07 -2.50
N SER A 213 -3.65 5.79 -1.21
CA SER A 213 -2.66 4.84 -0.68
C SER A 213 -3.17 3.42 -0.86
N GLY A 214 -2.60 2.67 -1.79
CA GLY A 214 -2.96 1.26 -1.99
C GLY A 214 -2.37 0.29 -0.96
N SER A 215 -1.52 0.80 -0.07
CA SER A 215 -1.00 0.09 1.12
C SER A 215 -1.53 0.70 2.41
N ASP A 216 -2.46 1.64 2.30
CA ASP A 216 -3.24 2.26 3.35
C ASP A 216 -2.40 2.83 4.51
N TRP A 217 -1.41 3.66 4.14
CA TRP A 217 -0.54 4.38 5.06
C TRP A 217 -0.45 5.84 4.66
N PHE A 218 -0.90 6.74 5.55
CA PHE A 218 -0.91 8.18 5.25
C PHE A 218 -0.75 9.07 6.48
N LEU A 219 -0.28 10.30 6.22
CA LEU A 219 -0.23 11.44 7.12
C LEU A 219 -0.96 12.60 6.45
N CYS A 220 -1.84 13.30 7.19
CA CYS A 220 -2.54 14.51 6.74
C CYS A 220 -2.03 15.75 7.46
N GLU A 221 -2.05 16.90 6.79
CA GLU A 221 -1.54 18.18 7.31
C GLU A 221 -2.20 18.61 8.62
N ASN A 222 -3.46 18.27 8.82
CA ASN A 222 -4.20 18.55 10.05
C ASN A 222 -3.88 17.60 11.22
N GLY A 223 -2.86 16.74 11.09
CA GLY A 223 -2.41 15.84 12.14
C GLY A 223 -3.18 14.53 12.25
N ILE A 224 -4.09 14.23 11.33
CA ILE A 224 -4.67 12.89 11.21
C ILE A 224 -3.65 11.97 10.54
N ILE A 225 -3.46 10.80 11.12
CA ILE A 225 -2.64 9.71 10.58
C ILE A 225 -3.48 8.45 10.48
N GLY A 226 -3.19 7.59 9.52
CA GLY A 226 -3.98 6.38 9.35
C GLY A 226 -3.23 5.24 8.67
N CYS A 227 -3.64 4.05 9.05
CA CYS A 227 -3.40 2.81 8.33
C CYS A 227 -4.62 1.89 8.46
N GLU A 228 -4.61 0.76 7.74
CA GLU A 228 -5.71 -0.19 7.82
C GLU A 228 -5.21 -1.64 7.81
N THR A 229 -6.12 -2.57 8.06
CA THR A 229 -5.99 -3.98 7.72
C THR A 229 -7.28 -4.46 7.07
N THR A 230 -7.17 -5.06 5.88
CA THR A 230 -8.31 -5.59 5.14
C THR A 230 -9.08 -6.62 5.97
N ILE A 231 -10.40 -6.53 6.03
CA ILE A 231 -11.26 -7.59 6.57
C ILE A 231 -11.46 -8.65 5.49
N GLY A 232 -10.83 -9.78 5.66
CA GLY A 232 -10.89 -10.89 4.71
C GLY A 232 -12.10 -11.81 4.90
N GLY A 233 -12.42 -12.54 3.83
CA GLY A 233 -13.48 -13.55 3.85
C GLY A 233 -14.90 -12.97 3.88
N THR A 234 -15.12 -11.78 3.31
CA THR A 234 -16.47 -11.20 3.20
C THR A 234 -17.43 -12.12 2.43
N ASN A 235 -18.71 -12.20 2.85
CA ASN A 235 -19.73 -13.06 2.29
C ASN A 235 -20.60 -12.38 1.21
N TYR A 236 -20.21 -11.20 0.74
CA TYR A 236 -20.89 -10.40 -0.27
C TYR A 236 -19.95 -9.97 -1.40
N LYS A 237 -20.51 -9.45 -2.47
CA LYS A 237 -19.80 -8.80 -3.56
C LYS A 237 -20.01 -7.29 -3.51
N PRO A 238 -19.09 -6.49 -4.03
CA PRO A 238 -19.30 -5.05 -4.22
C PRO A 238 -20.52 -4.76 -5.07
N ASP A 239 -21.21 -3.67 -4.76
CA ASP A 239 -22.30 -3.15 -5.54
C ASP A 239 -22.07 -1.66 -5.81
N PHE A 240 -21.81 -1.32 -7.08
CA PHE A 240 -21.59 0.04 -7.55
C PHE A 240 -22.84 0.68 -8.13
N SER A 241 -23.99 -0.01 -8.08
CA SER A 241 -25.26 0.54 -8.54
C SER A 241 -25.78 1.64 -7.61
N GLY A 242 -26.68 2.49 -8.10
CA GLY A 242 -27.34 3.50 -7.25
C GLY A 242 -26.45 4.61 -6.71
N GLY A 243 -25.31 4.90 -7.35
CA GLY A 243 -24.41 5.99 -6.95
C GLY A 243 -23.39 5.61 -5.86
N GLN A 244 -23.20 4.32 -5.60
CA GLN A 244 -22.11 3.85 -4.77
C GLN A 244 -20.77 4.07 -5.46
N THR A 245 -19.74 4.37 -4.67
CA THR A 245 -18.45 4.87 -5.14
C THR A 245 -17.30 4.00 -4.67
N PRO A 246 -16.20 3.91 -5.45
CA PRO A 246 -15.07 3.08 -5.08
C PRO A 246 -14.30 3.63 -3.88
N TYR A 247 -13.77 2.73 -3.06
CA TYR A 247 -13.09 3.09 -1.81
C TYR A 247 -11.92 4.04 -2.04
N PHE A 248 -11.18 3.90 -3.13
CA PHE A 248 -10.00 4.75 -3.37
C PHE A 248 -10.34 6.23 -3.58
N CYS A 249 -11.54 6.55 -4.08
CA CYS A 249 -12.05 7.93 -4.12
C CYS A 249 -12.48 8.40 -2.73
N ARG A 250 -13.17 7.55 -1.97
CA ARG A 250 -13.66 7.88 -0.63
C ARG A 250 -12.51 8.13 0.36
N ILE A 251 -11.50 7.23 0.39
CA ILE A 251 -10.32 7.41 1.26
C ILE A 251 -9.49 8.62 0.83
N ARG A 252 -9.33 8.86 -0.48
CA ARG A 252 -8.66 10.07 -0.97
C ARG A 252 -9.40 11.33 -0.53
N GLN A 253 -10.71 11.34 -0.61
CA GLN A 253 -11.54 12.45 -0.14
C GLN A 253 -11.41 12.65 1.38
N ALA A 254 -11.41 11.57 2.16
CA ALA A 254 -11.23 11.63 3.60
C ALA A 254 -9.85 12.22 3.99
N MET A 255 -8.78 11.79 3.33
CA MET A 255 -7.43 12.34 3.54
C MET A 255 -7.35 13.83 3.19
N GLN A 256 -7.92 14.24 2.06
CA GLN A 256 -7.77 15.59 1.54
C GLN A 256 -8.71 16.61 2.21
N TYR A 257 -9.92 16.20 2.60
CA TYR A 257 -10.97 17.08 3.07
C TYR A 257 -11.47 16.81 4.49
N GLY A 258 -11.23 15.64 5.06
CA GLY A 258 -11.66 15.32 6.43
C GLY A 258 -10.95 16.19 7.48
N GLU A 259 -11.69 16.92 8.30
CA GLU A 259 -11.15 17.80 9.35
C GLU A 259 -10.95 17.09 10.69
N SER A 260 -11.65 15.99 10.90
CA SER A 260 -11.69 15.21 12.14
C SER A 260 -11.82 13.72 11.87
N LEU A 261 -11.67 12.90 12.91
CA LEU A 261 -11.94 11.46 12.82
C LEU A 261 -13.42 11.19 12.48
N ASP A 262 -14.35 12.05 12.93
CA ASP A 262 -15.78 11.94 12.58
C ASP A 262 -16.03 12.22 11.10
N ASP A 263 -15.35 13.23 10.54
CA ASP A 263 -15.44 13.50 9.10
C ASP A 263 -14.90 12.35 8.28
N PHE A 264 -13.80 11.73 8.74
CA PHE A 264 -13.24 10.56 8.10
C PHE A 264 -14.28 9.44 8.01
N VAL A 265 -14.93 9.12 9.13
CA VAL A 265 -16.01 8.12 9.18
C VAL A 265 -17.16 8.47 8.22
N ARG A 266 -17.67 9.69 8.32
CA ARG A 266 -18.79 10.18 7.50
C ARG A 266 -18.48 10.09 5.99
N ILE A 267 -17.28 10.49 5.59
CA ILE A 267 -16.85 10.44 4.19
C ILE A 267 -16.72 8.99 3.72
N MET A 268 -16.12 8.11 4.52
CA MET A 268 -15.91 6.71 4.15
C MET A 268 -17.21 5.91 4.09
N GLN A 269 -18.21 6.23 4.90
CA GLN A 269 -19.51 5.57 4.90
C GLN A 269 -20.40 6.03 3.72
N LYS A 270 -20.24 7.29 3.27
CA LYS A 270 -21.09 7.84 2.19
C LYS A 270 -20.80 7.10 0.88
N GLY A 271 -21.84 6.52 0.28
CA GLY A 271 -21.72 5.81 -1.00
C GLY A 271 -20.85 4.55 -0.92
N ASN A 272 -20.80 3.87 0.22
CA ASN A 272 -20.00 2.66 0.39
C ASN A 272 -20.53 1.51 -0.48
N ALA A 273 -19.75 1.11 -1.49
CA ALA A 273 -20.06 -0.01 -2.37
C ALA A 273 -19.77 -1.39 -1.74
N GLY A 274 -19.20 -1.44 -0.53
CA GLY A 274 -18.69 -2.68 0.07
C GLY A 274 -17.51 -3.28 -0.70
N ASP A 275 -16.83 -2.47 -1.49
CA ASP A 275 -15.73 -2.88 -2.36
C ASP A 275 -14.44 -3.19 -1.59
N TYR A 276 -14.30 -2.61 -0.38
CA TYR A 276 -13.13 -2.82 0.45
C TYR A 276 -13.49 -2.78 1.94
N ALA A 277 -13.84 -3.94 2.50
CA ALA A 277 -14.04 -4.06 3.94
C ALA A 277 -12.70 -4.02 4.69
N CYS A 278 -12.60 -3.18 5.72
CA CYS A 278 -11.33 -3.01 6.44
C CYS A 278 -11.51 -2.45 7.84
N SER A 279 -10.48 -2.66 8.67
CA SER A 279 -10.32 -2.09 10.00
C SER A 279 -9.34 -0.92 9.89
N TRP A 280 -9.85 0.32 9.86
CA TRP A 280 -9.05 1.54 9.87
C TRP A 280 -8.54 1.81 11.28
N LEU A 281 -7.23 2.01 11.40
CA LEU A 281 -6.55 2.47 12.61
C LEU A 281 -6.15 3.92 12.38
N LEU A 282 -6.86 4.84 13.02
CA LEU A 282 -6.72 6.28 12.82
C LEU A 282 -6.27 6.97 14.09
N GLY A 283 -5.47 8.03 13.96
CA GLY A 283 -5.04 8.86 15.08
C GLY A 283 -5.17 10.34 14.78
N ASP A 284 -5.69 11.13 15.76
CA ASP A 284 -5.57 12.59 15.77
C ASP A 284 -4.43 12.99 16.71
N THR A 285 -3.29 13.34 16.13
CA THR A 285 -2.07 13.68 16.89
C THR A 285 -2.20 14.97 17.69
N ARG A 286 -3.19 15.81 17.40
CA ARG A 286 -3.49 17.06 18.11
C ARG A 286 -4.24 16.78 19.40
N LYS A 287 -5.21 15.84 19.33
CA LYS A 287 -6.08 15.46 20.48
C LYS A 287 -5.51 14.30 21.29
N LYS A 288 -4.47 13.61 20.79
CA LYS A 288 -3.95 12.36 21.35
C LYS A 288 -5.05 11.29 21.44
N GLU A 289 -5.88 11.20 20.41
CA GLU A 289 -6.97 10.25 20.30
C GLU A 289 -6.69 9.25 19.19
N ILE A 290 -6.99 7.99 19.43
CA ILE A 290 -6.93 6.92 18.44
C ILE A 290 -8.31 6.32 18.22
N MET A 291 -8.56 5.82 17.01
CA MET A 291 -9.84 5.24 16.62
C MET A 291 -9.63 3.95 15.84
N LEU A 292 -10.39 2.91 16.20
CA LEU A 292 -10.68 1.77 15.36
C LEU A 292 -12.01 2.06 14.66
N PHE A 293 -11.98 2.13 13.34
CA PHE A 293 -13.17 2.25 12.50
C PHE A 293 -13.22 1.05 11.55
N GLU A 294 -14.12 0.12 11.81
CA GLU A 294 -14.34 -1.02 10.93
C GLU A 294 -15.53 -0.74 10.02
N LEU A 295 -15.32 -0.94 8.73
CA LEU A 295 -16.31 -0.69 7.69
C LEU A 295 -16.52 -1.94 6.85
N GLY A 296 -17.66 -2.61 7.03
CA GLY A 296 -18.19 -3.64 6.15
C GLY A 296 -19.07 -3.05 5.04
N LEU A 297 -19.94 -3.85 4.45
CA LEU A 297 -20.90 -3.34 3.46
C LEU A 297 -22.06 -2.58 4.15
N LYS A 298 -22.70 -3.23 5.12
CA LYS A 298 -23.90 -2.72 5.81
C LYS A 298 -23.65 -2.31 7.24
N THR A 299 -22.63 -2.89 7.85
CA THR A 299 -22.30 -2.73 9.27
C THR A 299 -20.99 -1.96 9.42
N SER A 300 -20.94 -1.08 10.40
CA SER A 300 -19.70 -0.41 10.80
C SER A 300 -19.55 -0.43 12.32
N ASN A 301 -18.32 -0.44 12.82
CA ASN A 301 -17.99 -0.34 14.22
C ASN A 301 -17.00 0.80 14.45
N ILE A 302 -17.21 1.57 15.51
CA ILE A 302 -16.34 2.69 15.88
C ILE A 302 -15.99 2.59 17.35
N GLU A 303 -14.71 2.50 17.65
CA GLU A 303 -14.20 2.58 19.01
C GLU A 303 -13.12 3.66 19.10
N ARG A 304 -13.05 4.36 20.25
CA ARG A 304 -12.09 5.45 20.47
C ARG A 304 -11.38 5.27 21.79
N LYS A 305 -10.12 5.69 21.82
CA LYS A 305 -9.28 5.67 23.03
C LYS A 305 -8.38 6.89 23.07
N THR A 306 -8.18 7.43 24.28
CA THR A 306 -7.09 8.37 24.59
C THR A 306 -6.00 7.68 25.43
N ASN A 307 -6.24 6.39 25.76
CA ASN A 307 -5.31 5.53 26.49
C ASN A 307 -5.51 4.07 26.07
N GLY A 308 -4.46 3.42 25.58
CA GLY A 308 -4.48 2.00 25.19
C GLY A 308 -4.07 1.76 23.75
N VAL A 309 -4.54 0.64 23.19
CA VAL A 309 -4.12 0.12 21.88
C VAL A 309 -5.33 -0.33 21.08
N PHE A 310 -5.24 -0.16 19.77
CA PHE A 310 -5.99 -0.90 18.75
C PHE A 310 -5.02 -1.62 17.81
N TYR A 311 -5.45 -2.75 17.25
CA TYR A 311 -4.66 -3.50 16.26
C TYR A 311 -5.56 -4.19 15.24
N GLY A 312 -4.98 -4.66 14.14
CA GLY A 312 -5.65 -5.38 13.07
C GLY A 312 -4.77 -6.45 12.44
N MET A 313 -5.39 -7.51 11.90
CA MET A 313 -4.70 -8.70 11.36
C MET A 313 -5.50 -9.40 10.26
N ASN A 314 -6.36 -8.67 9.55
CA ASN A 314 -7.21 -9.14 8.46
C ASN A 314 -8.48 -9.91 8.87
N LYS A 315 -8.96 -9.72 10.09
CA LYS A 315 -10.31 -10.12 10.51
C LYS A 315 -10.96 -8.97 11.28
N ALA A 316 -12.28 -8.86 11.18
CA ALA A 316 -13.02 -7.86 11.95
C ALA A 316 -12.86 -8.12 13.45
N ILE A 317 -12.51 -7.09 14.19
CA ILE A 317 -12.51 -7.09 15.66
C ILE A 317 -13.95 -7.11 16.18
N SER A 318 -14.84 -6.34 15.54
CA SER A 318 -16.27 -6.34 15.81
C SER A 318 -16.89 -7.72 15.58
N PRO A 319 -17.52 -8.35 16.63
CA PRO A 319 -18.25 -9.58 16.45
C PRO A 319 -19.37 -9.45 15.40
N GLU A 320 -20.06 -8.30 15.37
CA GLU A 320 -21.19 -8.08 14.48
C GLU A 320 -20.78 -8.14 13.00
N ILE A 321 -19.70 -7.46 12.61
CA ILE A 321 -19.17 -7.52 11.23
C ILE A 321 -18.67 -8.92 10.94
N ARG A 322 -17.93 -9.52 11.87
CA ARG A 322 -17.36 -10.85 11.71
C ARG A 322 -18.42 -11.93 11.48
N GLU A 323 -19.51 -11.88 12.23
CA GLU A 323 -20.58 -12.89 12.18
C GLU A 323 -21.56 -12.64 11.01
N LYS A 324 -21.88 -11.39 10.71
CA LYS A 324 -22.91 -11.05 9.71
C LYS A 324 -22.35 -10.86 8.30
N GLU A 325 -21.12 -10.38 8.17
CA GLU A 325 -20.58 -9.96 6.88
C GLU A 325 -19.34 -10.77 6.42
N THR A 326 -18.94 -11.82 7.16
CA THR A 326 -17.89 -12.73 6.71
C THR A 326 -18.37 -14.17 6.63
N GLU A 327 -17.69 -14.98 5.81
CA GLU A 327 -17.95 -16.42 5.71
C GLU A 327 -17.71 -17.11 7.07
N PRO A 328 -18.52 -18.13 7.46
CA PRO A 328 -18.40 -18.79 8.76
C PRO A 328 -16.98 -19.31 9.07
N LYS A 329 -16.28 -19.82 8.06
CA LYS A 329 -14.88 -20.26 8.22
C LYS A 329 -13.97 -19.09 8.61
N SER A 330 -14.17 -17.93 8.00
CA SER A 330 -13.40 -16.72 8.33
C SER A 330 -13.72 -16.24 9.76
N ALA A 331 -14.99 -16.22 10.13
CA ALA A 331 -15.41 -15.82 11.48
C ALA A 331 -14.82 -16.72 12.57
N ASN A 332 -14.91 -18.05 12.39
CA ASN A 332 -14.42 -19.04 13.35
C ASN A 332 -12.89 -19.04 13.51
N GLY A 333 -12.15 -18.64 12.48
CA GLY A 333 -10.68 -18.55 12.52
C GLY A 333 -10.10 -17.37 13.32
N PHE A 334 -10.92 -16.58 14.03
CA PHE A 334 -10.45 -15.39 14.73
C PHE A 334 -9.42 -15.68 15.84
N TRP A 335 -9.56 -16.80 16.53
CA TRP A 335 -8.62 -17.30 17.57
C TRP A 335 -7.95 -18.62 17.19
N ASP A 336 -8.03 -19.05 15.93
CA ASP A 336 -7.40 -20.29 15.50
C ASP A 336 -5.89 -20.09 15.25
N MET A 337 -5.07 -20.69 16.10
CA MET A 337 -3.60 -20.60 16.00
C MET A 337 -3.03 -21.25 14.72
N ASN A 338 -3.81 -22.08 14.01
CA ASN A 338 -3.41 -22.73 12.76
C ASN A 338 -3.84 -21.91 11.52
N GLU A 339 -4.61 -20.83 11.70
CA GLU A 339 -4.94 -19.89 10.64
C GLU A 339 -4.08 -18.63 10.75
N THR A 340 -3.67 -18.10 9.60
CA THR A 340 -2.74 -16.96 9.54
C THR A 340 -3.25 -15.71 10.30
N SER A 341 -4.53 -15.36 10.18
CA SER A 341 -5.08 -14.20 10.90
C SER A 341 -5.25 -14.48 12.39
N GLY A 342 -5.70 -15.69 12.75
CA GLY A 342 -5.88 -16.10 14.15
C GLY A 342 -4.55 -16.18 14.90
N ALA A 343 -3.53 -16.80 14.29
CA ALA A 343 -2.19 -16.86 14.86
C ALA A 343 -1.62 -15.45 15.14
N ARG A 344 -1.73 -14.55 14.15
CA ARG A 344 -1.30 -13.15 14.31
C ARG A 344 -2.13 -12.38 15.33
N ASN A 345 -3.43 -12.67 15.43
CA ASN A 345 -4.30 -12.10 16.46
C ASN A 345 -3.78 -12.45 17.87
N ILE A 346 -3.57 -13.74 18.13
CA ILE A 346 -3.05 -14.22 19.42
C ILE A 346 -1.69 -13.58 19.72
N ARG A 347 -0.79 -13.55 18.74
CA ARG A 347 0.55 -13.00 18.92
C ARG A 347 0.57 -11.49 19.13
N LEU A 348 -0.20 -10.72 18.34
CA LEU A 348 -0.33 -9.27 18.52
C LEU A 348 -0.94 -8.92 19.87
N HIS A 349 -1.97 -9.67 20.32
CA HIS A 349 -2.57 -9.47 21.64
C HIS A 349 -1.50 -9.62 22.73
N PHE A 350 -0.76 -10.71 22.76
CA PHE A 350 0.32 -10.93 23.73
C PHE A 350 1.37 -9.81 23.68
N LEU A 351 1.85 -9.44 22.48
CA LEU A 351 2.89 -8.41 22.36
C LEU A 351 2.43 -7.04 22.81
N LEU A 352 1.19 -6.66 22.52
CA LEU A 352 0.69 -5.30 22.73
C LEU A 352 0.12 -5.09 24.13
N TYR A 353 -0.45 -6.13 24.77
CA TYR A 353 -1.09 -6.00 26.08
C TYR A 353 -0.29 -6.60 27.23
N GLU A 354 0.66 -7.52 26.95
CA GLU A 354 1.44 -8.17 28.00
C GLU A 354 2.92 -7.79 27.94
N LYS A 355 3.57 -7.99 26.78
CA LYS A 355 5.03 -7.84 26.67
C LYS A 355 5.48 -6.38 26.59
N TYR A 356 4.82 -5.56 25.78
CA TYR A 356 5.25 -4.18 25.45
C TYR A 356 4.29 -3.09 25.95
N TYR A 357 3.22 -3.40 26.65
CA TYR A 357 2.36 -2.38 27.23
C TYR A 357 3.17 -1.43 28.14
N GLY A 358 2.97 -0.13 27.98
CA GLY A 358 3.75 0.91 28.68
C GLY A 358 5.16 1.15 28.11
N LYS A 359 5.60 0.37 27.14
CA LYS A 359 6.95 0.43 26.56
C LYS A 359 6.94 0.59 25.02
N ILE A 360 5.76 0.77 24.43
CA ILE A 360 5.64 0.90 22.97
C ILE A 360 6.31 2.21 22.55
N ASN A 361 7.37 2.09 21.75
CA ASN A 361 8.11 3.17 21.13
C ASN A 361 8.45 2.79 19.68
N LEU A 362 9.16 3.65 18.94
CA LEU A 362 9.51 3.38 17.53
C LEU A 362 10.33 2.11 17.35
N SER A 363 11.27 1.81 18.24
CA SER A 363 12.12 0.62 18.17
C SER A 363 11.34 -0.66 18.46
N ASN A 364 10.54 -0.66 19.54
CA ASN A 364 9.71 -1.80 19.89
C ASN A 364 8.63 -2.05 18.83
N ALA A 365 8.11 -0.99 18.19
CA ALA A 365 7.18 -1.12 17.08
C ALA A 365 7.82 -1.83 15.86
N GLN A 366 9.06 -1.49 15.52
CA GLN A 366 9.81 -2.21 14.48
C GLN A 366 10.04 -3.68 14.84
N THR A 367 10.34 -3.96 16.10
CA THR A 367 10.51 -5.34 16.62
C THR A 367 9.20 -6.13 16.52
N ILE A 368 8.08 -5.56 16.93
CA ILE A 368 6.74 -6.19 16.83
C ILE A 368 6.41 -6.53 15.37
N LEU A 369 6.65 -5.59 14.44
CA LEU A 369 6.41 -5.83 13.01
C LEU A 369 7.34 -6.91 12.43
N SER A 370 8.47 -7.19 13.05
CA SER A 370 9.47 -8.17 12.60
C SER A 370 9.36 -9.52 13.31
N ASP A 371 8.34 -9.72 14.12
CA ASP A 371 8.18 -10.91 14.96
C ASP A 371 7.92 -12.17 14.12
N HIS A 372 8.66 -13.24 14.43
CA HIS A 372 8.63 -14.54 13.76
C HIS A 372 8.18 -15.69 14.67
N TYR A 373 7.61 -15.36 15.83
CA TYR A 373 7.12 -16.40 16.74
C TYR A 373 5.85 -17.04 16.17
N ASP A 374 5.89 -18.36 15.98
CA ASP A 374 4.77 -19.18 15.54
C ASP A 374 4.04 -19.72 16.77
N VAL A 375 2.83 -19.20 17.03
CA VAL A 375 2.03 -19.61 18.19
C VAL A 375 1.51 -21.03 18.07
N SER A 376 1.43 -21.60 16.86
CA SER A 376 0.97 -22.99 16.66
C SER A 376 1.99 -24.03 17.05
N THR A 377 3.28 -23.71 16.96
CA THR A 377 4.40 -24.56 17.36
C THR A 377 5.06 -24.12 18.66
N ASN A 378 4.71 -22.94 19.16
CA ASN A 378 5.29 -22.30 20.34
C ASN A 378 6.81 -22.05 20.22
N GLU A 379 7.27 -21.65 19.02
CA GLU A 379 8.69 -21.48 18.71
C GLU A 379 8.98 -20.20 17.89
N GLU A 380 10.19 -19.65 18.08
CA GLU A 380 10.74 -18.68 17.12
C GLU A 380 11.16 -19.43 15.84
N THR A 381 10.75 -18.89 14.70
CA THR A 381 11.03 -19.49 13.38
C THR A 381 11.86 -18.54 12.50
N ARG A 382 12.14 -18.96 11.27
CA ARG A 382 12.70 -18.05 10.23
C ARG A 382 11.65 -17.15 9.59
N GLY A 383 10.42 -17.21 10.07
CA GLY A 383 9.23 -16.64 9.46
C GLY A 383 8.50 -17.68 8.59
N ASN A 384 7.18 -17.68 8.68
CA ASN A 384 6.30 -18.58 7.94
C ASN A 384 4.96 -17.89 7.63
N GLY A 385 3.94 -18.64 7.24
CA GLY A 385 2.62 -18.11 6.92
C GLY A 385 1.82 -17.58 8.11
N LEU A 386 2.19 -17.92 9.36
CA LEU A 386 1.46 -17.63 10.60
C LEU A 386 2.04 -16.45 11.40
N THR A 387 3.25 -16.03 11.09
CA THR A 387 3.98 -15.00 11.87
C THR A 387 3.57 -13.57 11.48
N ILE A 388 3.84 -12.59 12.35
CA ILE A 388 3.52 -11.16 12.10
C ILE A 388 4.33 -10.65 10.90
N CYS A 389 5.65 -10.91 10.85
CA CYS A 389 6.44 -10.74 9.62
C CYS A 389 6.26 -12.00 8.77
N ARG A 390 5.20 -12.01 8.01
CA ARG A 390 4.74 -13.18 7.26
C ARG A 390 5.67 -13.54 6.10
N HIS A 391 5.95 -14.84 5.95
CA HIS A 391 6.75 -15.40 4.86
C HIS A 391 6.06 -16.63 4.24
N ALA A 392 4.97 -16.43 3.50
CA ALA A 392 4.25 -17.52 2.83
C ALA A 392 5.11 -18.21 1.75
N ASN A 393 6.14 -17.52 1.24
CA ASN A 393 7.13 -18.10 0.34
C ASN A 393 8.05 -19.15 0.99
N LEU A 394 8.04 -19.26 2.32
CA LEU A 394 8.77 -20.27 3.10
C LEU A 394 7.84 -21.33 3.72
N GLU A 395 6.54 -21.24 3.47
CA GLU A 395 5.50 -22.02 4.11
C GLU A 395 4.95 -23.12 3.18
N ASP A 396 4.93 -24.34 3.63
CA ASP A 396 4.38 -25.49 2.89
C ASP A 396 2.99 -25.94 3.39
N ARG A 397 2.57 -25.55 4.60
CA ARG A 397 1.28 -25.89 5.19
C ARG A 397 0.14 -25.14 4.52
N ILE A 398 -0.89 -25.82 4.04
CA ILE A 398 -2.06 -25.20 3.36
C ILE A 398 -2.84 -24.28 4.29
N THR A 399 -2.97 -24.61 5.57
CA THR A 399 -3.66 -23.79 6.57
C THR A 399 -2.99 -22.43 6.77
N ALA A 400 -1.67 -22.42 6.72
CA ALA A 400 -0.84 -21.24 6.88
C ALA A 400 -0.55 -20.51 5.54
N SER A 401 -0.79 -21.18 4.41
CA SER A 401 -0.65 -20.63 3.05
C SER A 401 -1.83 -21.06 2.17
N PRO A 402 -3.01 -20.42 2.30
CA PRO A 402 -4.23 -20.80 1.57
C PRO A 402 -4.12 -20.75 0.04
N ARG A 403 -3.07 -20.09 -0.47
CA ARG A 403 -2.77 -20.00 -1.92
C ARG A 403 -1.91 -21.15 -2.43
N GLY A 404 -1.52 -22.06 -1.57
CA GLY A 404 -0.63 -23.19 -1.84
C GLY A 404 0.76 -23.02 -1.22
N ALA A 405 1.49 -24.13 -1.21
CA ALA A 405 2.83 -24.20 -0.64
C ALA A 405 3.80 -23.23 -1.35
N PHE A 406 4.65 -22.60 -0.56
CA PHE A 406 5.72 -21.70 -1.03
C PHE A 406 5.21 -20.57 -1.93
N TYR A 407 4.00 -20.08 -1.72
CA TYR A 407 3.45 -19.01 -2.58
C TYR A 407 4.28 -17.72 -2.44
N PRO A 408 4.68 -17.03 -3.55
CA PRO A 408 5.51 -15.83 -3.49
C PRO A 408 4.71 -14.62 -2.99
N TRP A 409 4.41 -14.66 -1.71
CA TRP A 409 3.59 -13.74 -0.93
C TRP A 409 4.18 -13.57 0.46
N GLY A 410 4.02 -12.41 1.05
CA GLY A 410 4.43 -12.19 2.43
C GLY A 410 4.55 -10.72 2.78
N CYS A 411 5.31 -10.43 3.84
CA CYS A 411 5.63 -9.08 4.27
C CYS A 411 6.52 -8.38 3.22
N THR A 412 6.06 -7.23 2.73
CA THR A 412 6.69 -6.50 1.62
C THR A 412 7.21 -5.13 2.01
N ASP A 413 6.79 -4.62 3.14
CA ASP A 413 7.29 -3.40 3.76
C ASP A 413 6.89 -3.30 5.23
N GLY A 414 7.50 -2.38 5.95
CA GLY A 414 7.09 -1.96 7.29
C GLY A 414 7.17 -0.44 7.44
N LYS A 415 6.21 0.11 8.20
CA LYS A 415 6.11 1.55 8.47
C LYS A 415 5.83 1.77 9.94
N VAL A 416 6.49 2.79 10.52
CA VAL A 416 6.28 3.21 11.90
C VAL A 416 6.32 4.73 11.98
N VAL A 417 5.39 5.34 12.74
CA VAL A 417 5.36 6.77 12.98
C VAL A 417 4.97 7.07 14.42
N SER A 418 5.56 8.12 15.01
CA SER A 418 5.07 8.74 16.24
C SER A 418 4.39 10.08 15.94
N SER A 419 3.58 10.60 16.90
CA SER A 419 2.97 11.93 16.80
C SER A 419 4.01 13.00 16.48
N SER A 420 5.17 12.96 17.12
CA SER A 420 6.24 13.94 16.90
C SER A 420 6.91 13.78 15.54
N MET A 421 6.96 12.57 14.96
CA MET A 421 7.43 12.38 13.60
C MET A 421 6.40 12.88 12.58
N ALA A 422 5.12 12.57 12.78
CA ALA A 422 4.03 13.05 11.92
C ALA A 422 3.99 14.57 11.84
N LYS A 423 4.16 15.28 12.98
CA LYS A 423 4.30 16.75 13.03
C LYS A 423 5.48 17.28 12.21
N ARG A 424 6.55 16.50 12.08
CA ARG A 424 7.72 16.80 11.23
C ARG A 424 7.58 16.24 9.81
N TRP A 425 6.39 15.83 9.44
CA TRP A 425 6.06 15.32 8.11
C TRP A 425 6.95 14.15 7.68
N SER A 426 7.22 13.22 8.59
CA SER A 426 8.12 12.09 8.37
C SER A 426 7.65 10.81 9.09
N PHE A 427 8.07 9.67 8.61
CA PHE A 427 7.90 8.35 9.23
C PHE A 427 9.13 7.46 8.98
N LEU A 428 9.24 6.34 9.68
CA LEU A 428 10.22 5.30 9.38
C LEU A 428 9.58 4.27 8.45
N GLY A 429 10.27 3.94 7.36
CA GLY A 429 9.85 2.91 6.42
C GLY A 429 10.99 1.95 6.08
N ARG A 430 10.68 0.66 5.98
CA ARG A 430 11.55 -0.38 5.44
C ARG A 430 10.90 -0.96 4.19
N TRP A 431 11.60 -0.92 3.07
CA TRP A 431 11.17 -1.57 1.84
C TRP A 431 11.69 -3.00 1.79
N GLY A 432 10.77 -3.96 1.71
CA GLY A 432 11.01 -5.38 1.88
C GLY A 432 10.51 -5.89 3.24
N PRO A 433 10.64 -7.20 3.51
CA PRO A 433 10.23 -7.79 4.78
C PRO A 433 10.81 -7.04 5.97
N THR A 434 9.98 -6.78 7.00
CA THR A 434 10.37 -5.96 8.17
C THR A 434 11.54 -6.53 8.95
N CYS A 435 11.73 -7.84 8.94
CA CYS A 435 12.89 -8.53 9.52
C CYS A 435 14.19 -8.31 8.73
N GLY A 436 14.12 -7.85 7.47
CA GLY A 436 15.26 -7.68 6.59
C GLY A 436 15.61 -8.90 5.74
N HIS A 437 14.79 -9.93 5.76
CA HIS A 437 14.99 -11.09 4.89
C HIS A 437 15.13 -10.67 3.42
N VAL A 438 16.01 -11.37 2.69
CA VAL A 438 16.23 -11.16 1.26
C VAL A 438 15.56 -12.29 0.50
N PHE A 439 14.68 -11.93 -0.43
CA PHE A 439 14.06 -12.84 -1.37
C PHE A 439 14.77 -12.72 -2.73
N SER A 440 15.33 -13.82 -3.21
CA SER A 440 15.93 -13.94 -4.54
C SER A 440 14.94 -14.63 -5.48
N ALA A 441 14.42 -13.93 -6.46
CA ALA A 441 13.50 -14.49 -7.45
C ALA A 441 14.14 -15.63 -8.25
N LYS A 442 15.43 -15.51 -8.60
CA LYS A 442 16.17 -16.55 -9.31
C LYS A 442 16.24 -17.86 -8.51
N ASP A 443 16.76 -17.79 -7.26
CA ASP A 443 16.92 -18.97 -6.43
C ASP A 443 15.57 -19.61 -6.05
N PHE A 444 14.54 -18.76 -5.91
CA PHE A 444 13.18 -19.22 -5.65
C PHE A 444 12.60 -20.00 -6.84
N LEU A 445 12.73 -19.49 -8.05
CA LEU A 445 12.18 -20.11 -9.26
C LEU A 445 12.93 -21.40 -9.65
N GLU A 446 14.21 -21.50 -9.32
CA GLU A 446 14.99 -22.73 -9.49
C GLU A 446 14.48 -23.87 -8.58
N LYS A 447 14.02 -23.53 -7.36
CA LYS A 447 13.50 -24.49 -6.37
C LYS A 447 12.00 -24.79 -6.52
N HIS A 448 11.23 -23.84 -7.05
CA HIS A 448 9.77 -23.88 -7.08
C HIS A 448 9.24 -23.73 -8.51
N LEU A 449 9.41 -24.79 -9.32
CA LEU A 449 9.10 -24.82 -10.76
C LEU A 449 7.62 -24.55 -11.06
N GLN A 450 6.70 -24.74 -10.11
CA GLN A 450 5.28 -24.40 -10.24
C GLN A 450 5.04 -22.90 -10.48
N PHE A 451 6.02 -22.04 -10.16
CA PHE A 451 5.96 -20.60 -10.37
C PHE A 451 6.81 -20.13 -11.57
N LYS A 452 7.23 -21.03 -12.45
CA LYS A 452 8.06 -20.68 -13.63
C LYS A 452 7.45 -19.59 -14.51
N ASN A 453 6.12 -19.53 -14.60
CA ASN A 453 5.39 -18.50 -15.34
C ASN A 453 5.49 -17.09 -14.72
N TRP A 454 6.02 -16.95 -13.50
CA TRP A 454 6.28 -15.65 -12.84
C TRP A 454 7.65 -15.06 -13.20
N SER A 455 8.49 -15.79 -13.93
CA SER A 455 9.90 -15.43 -14.18
C SER A 455 10.10 -14.05 -14.84
N SER A 456 9.13 -13.58 -15.63
CA SER A 456 9.21 -12.27 -16.31
C SER A 456 8.83 -11.07 -15.43
N VAL A 457 8.22 -11.32 -14.26
CA VAL A 457 7.64 -10.26 -13.41
C VAL A 457 8.04 -10.37 -11.93
N LEU A 458 8.47 -11.54 -11.46
CA LEU A 458 8.81 -11.74 -10.04
C LEU A 458 10.09 -10.98 -9.68
N PRO A 459 10.04 -10.01 -8.76
CA PRO A 459 11.19 -9.21 -8.38
C PRO A 459 12.03 -9.85 -7.27
N ASN A 460 13.28 -9.40 -7.12
CA ASN A 460 13.98 -9.55 -5.86
C ASN A 460 13.43 -8.56 -4.83
N MET A 461 13.35 -8.95 -3.56
CA MET A 461 12.86 -8.11 -2.49
C MET A 461 13.74 -8.19 -1.24
N GLY A 462 13.70 -7.15 -0.41
CA GLY A 462 14.33 -7.14 0.89
C GLY A 462 15.76 -6.58 0.92
N GLY A 463 16.47 -6.82 2.03
CA GLY A 463 17.83 -6.35 2.25
C GLY A 463 17.97 -4.85 2.52
N ASN A 464 16.90 -4.07 2.51
CA ASN A 464 16.96 -2.64 2.77
C ASN A 464 16.90 -2.34 4.28
N PRO A 465 17.69 -1.39 4.78
CA PRO A 465 17.56 -0.90 6.16
C PRO A 465 16.35 0.03 6.30
N TRP A 466 15.92 0.26 7.55
CA TRP A 466 14.94 1.29 7.87
C TRP A 466 15.45 2.67 7.44
N ALA A 467 14.56 3.49 6.89
CA ALA A 467 14.84 4.84 6.44
C ALA A 467 13.83 5.83 6.99
N ARG A 468 14.25 7.05 7.31
CA ARG A 468 13.36 8.17 7.57
C ARG A 468 12.89 8.76 6.23
N LEU A 469 11.59 8.82 6.05
CA LEU A 469 10.92 9.23 4.81
C LEU A 469 10.09 10.49 5.02
#